data_1ad3563b1c102e2955ef3fee527ef976
#
_entry.id   1ad3563b1c102e2955ef3fee527ef976
#
_cell.length_a   1.000
_cell.length_b   1.000
_cell.length_c   1.000
_cell.angle_alpha   90.00
_cell.angle_beta   90.00
_cell.angle_gamma   90.00
#
_symmetry.space_group_name_H-M   'P 1'
#
loop_
_entity.id
_entity.type
_entity.pdbx_description
1 polymer ?
#
loop_
_entity_poly.entity_id
_entity_poly.type
_entity_poly.pdbx_seq_one_letter_code
_entity_poly.pdbx_strand_id
1 'polypeptide(L)'
;IVLIIQEFDQNKNLIFEWNAWNHLNIAEYTNLDLVSDRIEWLHGNSIEIDLDSNLMISNRRSSEILKIDRNSGDVIWYFGGPNNEFTITNDPFNGFSQQHDVRRIVNGNILLFDNGNEHGTRISRVVEYELDEIEKIANLVWDFSHPEEYHGLAMGSAQRLPNNNTLINWGTIHHHGAVITEVDYDKNIVLDIEYPEGVKCYKVRKHNWEFSTNLIPGDTNLDSNVDIFDLIKIVDYTLSPLSNLDMYHLFRFDLNKDGIFDEDDIESMTNQLINFD
;
A
#
# COMPACT_ATOMS: atom_id res chain seq x y z
N ILE A 1 8.73 12.30 19.78
CA ILE A 1 7.65 12.14 18.78
C ILE A 1 6.75 11.03 19.27
N VAL A 2 5.44 11.23 19.25
CA VAL A 2 4.44 10.25 19.66
C VAL A 2 3.64 9.78 18.46
N LEU A 3 3.22 8.51 18.46
CA LEU A 3 2.28 7.96 17.48
C LEU A 3 0.85 8.20 17.98
N ILE A 4 0.04 8.83 17.13
CA ILE A 4 -1.40 9.01 17.34
C ILE A 4 -2.11 8.43 16.12
N ILE A 5 -3.13 7.62 16.35
CA ILE A 5 -3.99 7.04 15.32
C ILE A 5 -5.38 7.63 15.51
N GLN A 6 -5.97 8.10 14.43
CA GLN A 6 -7.31 8.70 14.44
C GLN A 6 -8.16 8.07 13.33
N GLU A 7 -9.41 7.82 13.66
CA GLU A 7 -10.43 7.40 12.70
C GLU A 7 -11.54 8.44 12.66
N PHE A 8 -11.97 8.79 11.46
CA PHE A 8 -13.02 9.76 11.21
C PHE A 8 -14.16 9.10 10.46
N ASP A 9 -15.40 9.49 10.76
CA ASP A 9 -16.56 9.14 9.97
C ASP A 9 -16.60 9.89 8.62
N GLN A 10 -17.61 9.60 7.78
CA GLN A 10 -17.80 10.28 6.49
C GLN A 10 -18.04 11.79 6.62
N ASN A 11 -18.51 12.25 7.77
CA ASN A 11 -18.74 13.66 8.09
C ASN A 11 -17.52 14.34 8.72
N LYS A 12 -16.39 13.63 8.78
CA LYS A 12 -15.13 14.07 9.40
C LYS A 12 -15.22 14.26 10.93
N ASN A 13 -16.16 13.60 11.59
CA ASN A 13 -16.16 13.54 13.04
C ASN A 13 -15.15 12.49 13.51
N LEU A 14 -14.36 12.82 14.52
CA LEU A 14 -13.45 11.88 15.18
C LEU A 14 -14.27 10.82 15.92
N ILE A 15 -14.13 9.55 15.55
CA ILE A 15 -14.86 8.42 16.15
C ILE A 15 -13.97 7.49 16.97
N PHE A 16 -12.65 7.52 16.71
CA PHE A 16 -11.68 6.78 17.50
C PHE A 16 -10.35 7.53 17.52
N GLU A 17 -9.68 7.56 18.67
CA GLU A 17 -8.32 8.05 18.82
C GLU A 17 -7.53 7.11 19.74
N TRP A 18 -6.37 6.71 19.30
CA TRP A 18 -5.39 5.99 20.09
C TRP A 18 -4.09 6.77 20.17
N ASN A 19 -3.65 7.06 21.38
CA ASN A 19 -2.42 7.80 21.63
C ASN A 19 -1.44 6.89 22.38
N ALA A 20 -0.29 6.62 21.80
CA ALA A 20 0.71 5.72 22.36
C ALA A 20 1.14 6.09 23.79
N TRP A 21 1.14 7.37 24.18
CA TRP A 21 1.45 7.79 25.56
C TRP A 21 0.49 7.25 26.61
N ASN A 22 -0.74 6.96 26.23
CA ASN A 22 -1.76 6.49 27.16
C ASN A 22 -1.74 4.98 27.35
N HIS A 23 -1.08 4.24 26.45
CA HIS A 23 -1.18 2.77 26.38
C HIS A 23 0.19 2.07 26.46
N LEU A 24 1.28 2.78 26.14
CA LEU A 24 2.62 2.20 26.09
C LEU A 24 3.57 2.93 27.02
N ASN A 25 4.49 2.18 27.61
CA ASN A 25 5.52 2.72 28.48
C ASN A 25 6.84 2.84 27.70
N ILE A 26 7.30 4.05 27.41
CA ILE A 26 8.55 4.28 26.66
C ILE A 26 9.77 3.65 27.34
N ALA A 27 9.75 3.47 28.67
CA ALA A 27 10.88 2.87 29.39
C ALA A 27 11.10 1.37 29.08
N GLU A 28 10.10 0.72 28.48
CA GLU A 28 10.20 -0.68 28.04
C GLU A 28 10.99 -0.82 26.73
N TYR A 29 11.15 0.28 25.98
CA TYR A 29 11.90 0.33 24.72
C TYR A 29 13.39 0.63 24.99
N THR A 30 14.10 -0.34 25.53
CA THR A 30 15.47 -0.21 26.06
C THR A 30 16.54 -0.03 24.97
N ASN A 31 16.21 -0.22 23.72
CA ASN A 31 17.07 0.02 22.56
C ASN A 31 17.18 1.50 22.17
N LEU A 32 16.44 2.39 22.86
CA LEU A 32 16.40 3.82 22.56
C LEU A 32 17.34 4.62 23.45
N ASP A 33 17.95 5.66 22.89
CA ASP A 33 18.61 6.71 23.66
C ASP A 33 17.54 7.66 24.23
N LEU A 34 17.15 7.41 25.48
CA LEU A 34 16.11 8.19 26.18
C LEU A 34 16.59 9.56 26.68
N VAL A 35 17.88 9.88 26.54
CA VAL A 35 18.45 11.19 26.89
C VAL A 35 18.66 12.11 25.71
N SER A 36 18.29 11.65 24.52
CA SER A 36 18.35 12.46 23.28
C SER A 36 17.29 13.57 23.31
N ASP A 37 17.62 14.74 22.77
CA ASP A 37 16.69 15.87 22.61
C ASP A 37 15.44 15.52 21.77
N ARG A 38 15.55 14.53 20.90
CA ARG A 38 14.45 14.04 20.06
C ARG A 38 14.44 12.51 20.06
N ILE A 39 13.42 11.94 20.69
CA ILE A 39 13.19 10.51 20.72
C ILE A 39 12.07 10.17 19.74
N GLU A 40 12.41 9.38 18.71
CA GLU A 40 11.46 8.75 17.82
C GLU A 40 11.37 7.27 18.22
N TRP A 41 10.51 6.95 19.18
CA TRP A 41 10.44 5.62 19.77
C TRP A 41 9.47 4.67 19.04
N LEU A 42 8.47 5.24 18.38
CA LEU A 42 7.55 4.54 17.50
C LEU A 42 7.54 5.24 16.14
N HIS A 43 7.60 4.47 15.09
CA HIS A 43 7.53 4.93 13.74
C HIS A 43 6.49 4.07 13.01
N GLY A 44 5.21 4.39 13.21
CA GLY A 44 4.11 3.71 12.55
C GLY A 44 4.19 3.87 11.04
N ASN A 45 4.25 2.77 10.30
CA ASN A 45 4.38 2.79 8.84
C ASN A 45 3.26 2.02 8.12
N SER A 46 2.50 1.20 8.84
CA SER A 46 1.27 0.63 8.33
C SER A 46 0.24 0.43 9.44
N ILE A 47 -1.01 0.55 9.06
CA ILE A 47 -2.18 0.21 9.86
C ILE A 47 -3.05 -0.73 9.03
N GLU A 48 -3.61 -1.73 9.69
CA GLU A 48 -4.52 -2.71 9.11
C GLU A 48 -5.69 -2.93 10.06
N ILE A 49 -6.90 -3.05 9.51
CA ILE A 49 -8.05 -3.56 10.24
C ILE A 49 -8.01 -5.08 10.12
N ASP A 50 -7.80 -5.77 11.24
CA ASP A 50 -7.71 -7.22 11.28
C ASP A 50 -9.09 -7.89 11.13
N LEU A 51 -9.12 -9.19 10.92
CA LEU A 51 -10.35 -9.99 10.70
C LEU A 51 -11.38 -9.86 11.84
N ASP A 52 -10.92 -9.60 13.05
CA ASP A 52 -11.76 -9.39 14.25
C ASP A 52 -12.13 -7.90 14.47
N SER A 53 -11.86 -7.04 13.49
CA SER A 53 -12.07 -5.59 13.50
C SER A 53 -11.15 -4.79 14.44
N ASN A 54 -10.18 -5.43 15.06
CA ASN A 54 -9.14 -4.78 15.84
C ASN A 54 -8.06 -4.20 14.90
N LEU A 55 -7.15 -3.38 15.43
CA LEU A 55 -6.13 -2.71 14.63
C LEU A 55 -4.77 -3.40 14.78
N MET A 56 -4.12 -3.70 13.65
CA MET A 56 -2.70 -4.05 13.61
C MET A 56 -1.88 -2.86 13.15
N ILE A 57 -0.79 -2.57 13.86
CA ILE A 57 0.09 -1.44 13.60
C ILE A 57 1.52 -1.93 13.54
N SER A 58 2.21 -1.59 12.46
CA SER A 58 3.65 -1.85 12.33
C SER A 58 4.44 -0.63 12.76
N ASN A 59 5.35 -0.84 13.71
CA ASN A 59 6.29 0.16 14.22
C ASN A 59 7.71 -0.16 13.80
N ARG A 60 8.28 0.69 12.96
CA ARG A 60 9.62 0.50 12.39
C ARG A 60 10.71 0.53 13.46
N ARG A 61 10.70 1.54 14.32
CA ARG A 61 11.79 1.79 15.27
C ARG A 61 11.93 0.73 16.34
N SER A 62 10.82 0.14 16.76
CA SER A 62 10.82 -0.96 17.71
C SER A 62 10.92 -2.34 17.05
N SER A 63 10.88 -2.42 15.72
CA SER A 63 10.80 -3.70 15.00
C SER A 63 9.62 -4.55 15.48
N GLU A 64 8.46 -3.94 15.69
CA GLU A 64 7.35 -4.51 16.45
C GLU A 64 6.01 -4.31 15.73
N ILE A 65 5.14 -5.28 15.84
CA ILE A 65 3.75 -5.21 15.41
C ILE A 65 2.88 -5.25 16.67
N LEU A 66 1.95 -4.32 16.77
CA LEU A 66 0.96 -4.26 17.84
C LEU A 66 -0.41 -4.64 17.30
N LYS A 67 -1.16 -5.47 18.01
CA LYS A 67 -2.60 -5.58 17.84
C LYS A 67 -3.30 -4.85 18.97
N ILE A 68 -4.22 -3.97 18.63
CA ILE A 68 -4.90 -3.06 19.56
C ILE A 68 -6.39 -3.31 19.49
N ASP A 69 -7.03 -3.50 20.65
CA ASP A 69 -8.49 -3.53 20.77
C ASP A 69 -9.05 -2.15 20.37
N ARG A 70 -9.87 -2.13 19.34
CA ARG A 70 -10.43 -0.88 18.80
C ARG A 70 -11.44 -0.21 19.72
N ASN A 71 -11.96 -0.88 20.74
CA ASN A 71 -12.92 -0.32 21.68
C ASN A 71 -12.25 0.25 22.92
N SER A 72 -11.31 -0.50 23.51
CA SER A 72 -10.62 -0.09 24.76
C SER A 72 -9.32 0.66 24.50
N GLY A 73 -8.67 0.41 23.36
CA GLY A 73 -7.32 0.90 23.06
C GLY A 73 -6.21 0.05 23.70
N ASP A 74 -6.56 -1.01 24.43
CA ASP A 74 -5.58 -1.89 25.05
C ASP A 74 -4.83 -2.71 24.01
N VAL A 75 -3.53 -2.99 24.25
CA VAL A 75 -2.76 -3.88 23.40
C VAL A 75 -3.16 -5.32 23.67
N ILE A 76 -3.59 -6.03 22.64
CA ILE A 76 -3.98 -7.45 22.69
C ILE A 76 -2.74 -8.34 22.70
N TRP A 77 -1.76 -7.99 21.84
CA TRP A 77 -0.47 -8.67 21.76
C TRP A 77 0.61 -7.85 21.05
N TYR A 78 1.86 -8.26 21.29
CA TYR A 78 3.06 -7.75 20.64
C TYR A 78 3.74 -8.88 19.85
N PHE A 79 4.10 -8.61 18.58
CA PHE A 79 4.87 -9.52 17.75
C PHE A 79 6.13 -8.84 17.24
N GLY A 80 7.29 -9.43 17.53
CA GLY A 80 8.60 -8.82 17.27
C GLY A 80 8.98 -7.76 18.33
N GLY A 81 10.15 -7.19 18.17
CA GLY A 81 10.66 -6.13 19.03
C GLY A 81 10.92 -6.52 20.49
N PRO A 82 11.07 -5.52 21.39
CA PRO A 82 11.45 -5.77 22.78
C PRO A 82 10.34 -6.42 23.61
N ASN A 83 9.07 -6.24 23.23
CA ASN A 83 7.92 -6.76 23.97
C ASN A 83 7.34 -8.05 23.34
N ASN A 84 8.05 -8.67 22.42
CA ASN A 84 7.58 -9.85 21.69
C ASN A 84 7.05 -10.95 22.61
N GLU A 85 5.83 -11.38 22.36
CA GLU A 85 5.17 -12.47 23.10
C GLU A 85 5.24 -13.82 22.33
N PHE A 86 5.59 -13.79 21.04
CA PHE A 86 5.52 -14.99 20.19
C PHE A 86 6.81 -15.78 20.17
N THR A 87 6.69 -17.11 20.22
CA THR A 87 7.76 -18.02 19.87
C THR A 87 7.83 -18.11 18.34
N ILE A 88 8.95 -17.64 17.76
CA ILE A 88 9.15 -17.65 16.31
C ILE A 88 9.77 -18.99 15.92
N THR A 89 9.17 -19.66 14.93
CA THR A 89 9.62 -20.98 14.45
C THR A 89 9.90 -20.94 12.95
N ASN A 90 10.79 -21.82 12.51
CA ASN A 90 11.20 -21.99 11.12
C ASN A 90 11.80 -20.75 10.44
N ASP A 91 12.13 -19.71 11.20
CA ASP A 91 12.76 -18.49 10.70
C ASP A 91 14.24 -18.44 11.08
N PRO A 92 15.17 -18.47 10.10
CA PRO A 92 16.61 -18.43 10.37
C PRO A 92 17.09 -17.11 10.99
N PHE A 93 16.33 -16.03 10.84
CA PHE A 93 16.63 -14.71 11.43
C PHE A 93 15.92 -14.46 12.76
N ASN A 94 15.05 -15.41 13.18
CA ASN A 94 14.26 -15.30 14.40
C ASN A 94 13.40 -14.03 14.45
N GLY A 95 12.77 -13.70 13.33
CA GLY A 95 11.86 -12.55 13.17
C GLY A 95 12.33 -11.56 12.10
N PHE A 96 11.82 -10.37 12.20
CA PHE A 96 12.02 -9.28 11.25
C PHE A 96 12.63 -8.05 11.95
N SER A 97 13.17 -7.14 11.16
CA SER A 97 13.70 -5.88 11.70
C SER A 97 13.37 -4.68 10.83
N GLN A 98 12.90 -3.62 11.49
CA GLN A 98 12.51 -2.32 10.89
C GLN A 98 11.55 -2.46 9.72
N GLN A 99 10.67 -3.44 9.79
CA GLN A 99 9.72 -3.89 8.79
C GLN A 99 8.75 -2.79 8.35
N HIS A 100 8.15 -3.01 7.17
CA HIS A 100 7.10 -2.17 6.61
C HIS A 100 5.91 -3.01 6.13
N ASP A 101 4.75 -2.34 6.01
CA ASP A 101 3.59 -2.80 5.26
C ASP A 101 3.03 -4.16 5.72
N VAL A 102 2.81 -4.29 7.01
CA VAL A 102 2.18 -5.48 7.60
C VAL A 102 0.72 -5.59 7.12
N ARG A 103 0.33 -6.79 6.67
CA ARG A 103 -1.00 -7.10 6.16
C ARG A 103 -1.49 -8.46 6.62
N ARG A 104 -2.75 -8.55 7.03
CA ARG A 104 -3.46 -9.82 7.14
C ARG A 104 -3.90 -10.25 5.75
N ILE A 105 -3.47 -11.41 5.27
CA ILE A 105 -3.85 -11.93 3.97
C ILE A 105 -5.01 -12.93 4.08
N VAL A 106 -5.59 -13.29 2.93
CA VAL A 106 -6.87 -14.05 2.86
C VAL A 106 -6.86 -15.38 3.60
N ASN A 107 -5.71 -16.05 3.67
CA ASN A 107 -5.56 -17.32 4.41
C ASN A 107 -5.44 -17.15 5.93
N GLY A 108 -5.47 -15.91 6.44
CA GLY A 108 -5.33 -15.58 7.85
C GLY A 108 -3.90 -15.34 8.32
N ASN A 109 -2.90 -15.53 7.46
CA ASN A 109 -1.50 -15.27 7.79
C ASN A 109 -1.16 -13.77 7.75
N ILE A 110 -0.03 -13.41 8.35
CA ILE A 110 0.54 -12.06 8.26
C ILE A 110 1.64 -12.05 7.20
N LEU A 111 1.51 -11.14 6.23
CA LEU A 111 2.53 -10.82 5.23
C LEU A 111 3.15 -9.47 5.54
N LEU A 112 4.47 -9.35 5.45
CA LEU A 112 5.18 -8.09 5.67
C LEU A 112 6.46 -8.01 4.83
N PHE A 113 6.95 -6.79 4.65
CA PHE A 113 8.26 -6.51 4.09
C PHE A 113 9.26 -6.33 5.24
N ASP A 114 10.17 -7.29 5.41
CA ASP A 114 11.26 -7.24 6.38
C ASP A 114 12.46 -6.50 5.76
N ASN A 115 12.71 -5.27 6.23
CA ASN A 115 13.86 -4.49 5.77
C ASN A 115 15.20 -5.12 6.15
N GLY A 116 15.25 -5.91 7.23
CA GLY A 116 16.43 -6.65 7.65
C GLY A 116 17.59 -5.78 8.18
N ASN A 117 17.30 -4.54 8.59
CA ASN A 117 18.34 -3.56 8.95
C ASN A 117 19.20 -3.99 10.14
N GLU A 118 18.68 -4.79 11.06
CA GLU A 118 19.34 -5.26 12.28
C GLU A 118 19.75 -6.73 12.19
N HIS A 119 19.49 -7.39 11.05
CA HIS A 119 20.03 -8.72 10.79
C HIS A 119 21.54 -8.69 10.57
N GLY A 120 22.23 -9.77 10.91
CA GLY A 120 23.67 -9.90 10.69
C GLY A 120 24.04 -9.78 9.20
N THR A 121 23.20 -10.30 8.32
CA THR A 121 23.27 -10.09 6.86
C THR A 121 22.18 -9.09 6.48
N ARG A 122 22.56 -7.96 5.91
CA ARG A 122 21.65 -6.89 5.53
C ARG A 122 21.00 -7.17 4.17
N ILE A 123 20.03 -8.07 4.14
CA ILE A 123 19.24 -8.43 2.98
C ILE A 123 17.77 -8.27 3.36
N SER A 124 17.01 -7.55 2.55
CA SER A 124 15.57 -7.44 2.74
C SER A 124 14.87 -8.66 2.16
N ARG A 125 13.73 -8.97 2.74
CA ARG A 125 12.88 -10.08 2.31
C ARG A 125 11.40 -9.78 2.53
N VAL A 126 10.54 -10.49 1.85
CA VAL A 126 9.14 -10.61 2.22
C VAL A 126 8.97 -11.89 3.02
N VAL A 127 8.20 -11.82 4.10
CA VAL A 127 7.92 -12.97 4.96
C VAL A 127 6.43 -13.11 5.20
N GLU A 128 5.97 -14.37 5.26
CA GLU A 128 4.62 -14.76 5.63
C GLU A 128 4.68 -15.63 6.87
N TYR A 129 3.99 -15.19 7.94
CA TYR A 129 3.86 -15.93 9.18
C TYR A 129 2.44 -16.41 9.39
N GLU A 130 2.30 -17.69 9.71
CA GLU A 130 1.11 -18.26 10.32
C GLU A 130 1.17 -17.98 11.83
N LEU A 131 0.15 -17.29 12.37
CA LEU A 131 0.10 -16.95 13.79
C LEU A 131 -0.93 -17.80 14.53
N ASP A 132 -0.47 -18.48 15.58
CA ASP A 132 -1.34 -18.94 16.66
C ASP A 132 -1.37 -17.86 17.75
N GLU A 133 -2.42 -17.04 17.76
CA GLU A 133 -2.55 -15.92 18.69
C GLU A 133 -2.87 -16.39 20.13
N ILE A 134 -3.29 -17.65 20.34
CA ILE A 134 -3.57 -18.24 21.65
C ILE A 134 -2.30 -18.79 22.27
N GLU A 135 -1.61 -19.68 21.54
CA GLU A 135 -0.37 -20.30 22.01
C GLU A 135 0.84 -19.39 21.82
N LYS A 136 0.67 -18.22 21.20
CA LYS A 136 1.72 -17.26 20.90
C LYS A 136 2.86 -17.88 20.08
N ILE A 137 2.52 -18.54 18.98
CA ILE A 137 3.47 -19.13 18.04
C ILE A 137 3.36 -18.38 16.71
N ALA A 138 4.50 -17.97 16.18
CA ALA A 138 4.62 -17.39 14.85
C ALA A 138 5.49 -18.31 13.99
N ASN A 139 4.89 -19.00 13.05
CA ASN A 139 5.56 -19.94 12.18
C ASN A 139 5.83 -19.31 10.81
N LEU A 140 7.10 -19.19 10.40
CA LEU A 140 7.44 -18.75 9.04
C LEU A 140 7.04 -19.85 8.06
N VAL A 141 6.10 -19.54 7.14
CA VAL A 141 5.58 -20.48 6.15
C VAL A 141 6.04 -20.16 4.73
N TRP A 142 6.42 -18.93 4.47
CA TRP A 142 6.96 -18.51 3.17
C TRP A 142 7.83 -17.26 3.34
N ASP A 143 8.90 -17.20 2.57
CA ASP A 143 9.75 -16.02 2.46
C ASP A 143 10.28 -15.85 1.03
N PHE A 144 10.74 -14.66 0.69
CA PHE A 144 11.44 -14.40 -0.55
C PHE A 144 12.43 -13.25 -0.39
N SER A 145 13.68 -13.50 -0.77
CA SER A 145 14.73 -12.50 -0.98
C SER A 145 15.06 -12.45 -2.46
N HIS A 146 15.31 -11.24 -2.99
CA HIS A 146 15.70 -11.11 -4.39
C HIS A 146 17.07 -11.72 -4.66
N PRO A 147 17.32 -12.38 -5.79
CA PRO A 147 18.65 -12.95 -6.12
C PRO A 147 19.80 -11.93 -6.13
N GLU A 148 19.51 -10.66 -6.40
CA GLU A 148 20.46 -9.54 -6.31
C GLU A 148 20.71 -9.05 -4.88
N GLU A 149 20.15 -9.74 -3.87
CA GLU A 149 20.34 -9.46 -2.45
C GLU A 149 20.07 -8.00 -2.04
N TYR A 150 18.99 -7.40 -2.57
CA TYR A 150 18.62 -6.02 -2.26
C TYR A 150 18.45 -5.79 -0.76
N HIS A 151 19.00 -4.65 -0.30
CA HIS A 151 18.77 -4.13 1.03
C HIS A 151 18.00 -2.83 0.98
N GLY A 152 16.72 -2.88 1.29
CA GLY A 152 15.83 -1.73 1.39
C GLY A 152 15.93 -1.06 2.75
N LEU A 153 16.74 -0.02 2.87
CA LEU A 153 16.99 0.71 4.13
C LEU A 153 15.72 1.25 4.81
N ALA A 154 14.70 1.61 4.03
CA ALA A 154 13.42 2.16 4.48
C ALA A 154 12.35 1.96 3.41
N MET A 155 11.10 2.21 3.75
CA MET A 155 9.98 1.98 2.83
C MET A 155 9.86 0.48 2.49
N GLY A 156 9.16 0.17 1.43
CA GLY A 156 8.95 -1.20 1.00
C GLY A 156 7.53 -1.68 1.26
N SER A 157 7.10 -2.65 0.48
CA SER A 157 5.75 -3.22 0.62
C SER A 157 5.65 -4.59 0.00
N ALA A 158 4.71 -5.39 0.50
CA ALA A 158 4.34 -6.67 -0.06
C ALA A 158 2.83 -6.77 -0.22
N GLN A 159 2.39 -7.37 -1.33
CA GLN A 159 0.98 -7.66 -1.58
C GLN A 159 0.83 -9.06 -2.13
N ARG A 160 0.11 -9.92 -1.41
CA ARG A 160 -0.34 -11.20 -1.95
C ARG A 160 -1.47 -10.95 -2.92
N LEU A 161 -1.34 -11.40 -4.15
CA LEU A 161 -2.32 -11.23 -5.22
C LEU A 161 -3.32 -12.40 -5.23
N PRO A 162 -4.51 -12.24 -5.86
CA PRO A 162 -5.51 -13.31 -5.95
C PRO A 162 -5.03 -14.59 -6.66
N ASN A 163 -4.03 -14.48 -7.53
CA ASN A 163 -3.39 -15.62 -8.20
C ASN A 163 -2.27 -16.27 -7.38
N ASN A 164 -2.14 -15.91 -6.11
CA ASN A 164 -1.08 -16.33 -5.18
C ASN A 164 0.32 -15.76 -5.46
N ASN A 165 0.49 -14.94 -6.49
CA ASN A 165 1.75 -14.20 -6.65
C ASN A 165 1.93 -13.16 -5.55
N THR A 166 3.17 -12.72 -5.35
CA THR A 166 3.49 -11.63 -4.43
C THR A 166 4.13 -10.48 -5.20
N LEU A 167 3.50 -9.30 -5.12
CA LEU A 167 4.07 -8.05 -5.64
C LEU A 167 4.86 -7.37 -4.54
N ILE A 168 6.12 -7.06 -4.83
CA ILE A 168 7.11 -6.55 -3.87
C ILE A 168 7.65 -5.22 -4.35
N ASN A 169 7.73 -4.24 -3.45
CA ASN A 169 8.53 -3.04 -3.62
C ASN A 169 9.70 -3.10 -2.63
N TRP A 170 10.93 -3.06 -3.13
CA TRP A 170 12.14 -3.24 -2.31
C TRP A 170 12.55 -2.00 -1.51
N GLY A 171 11.72 -0.96 -1.51
CA GLY A 171 11.95 0.25 -0.71
C GLY A 171 13.10 1.11 -1.23
N THR A 172 13.88 1.67 -0.31
CA THR A 172 15.01 2.54 -0.64
C THR A 172 16.30 1.72 -0.67
N ILE A 173 16.76 1.37 -1.85
CA ILE A 173 18.03 0.69 -2.08
C ILE A 173 19.14 1.74 -2.30
N HIS A 174 20.30 1.53 -1.66
CA HIS A 174 21.42 2.47 -1.75
C HIS A 174 22.05 2.43 -3.16
N HIS A 175 22.27 3.59 -3.77
CA HIS A 175 22.81 3.72 -5.14
C HIS A 175 22.01 2.97 -6.21
N HIS A 176 20.71 2.84 -6.00
CA HIS A 176 19.80 2.19 -6.94
C HIS A 176 18.48 2.96 -7.07
N GLY A 177 17.77 2.76 -8.17
CA GLY A 177 16.40 3.20 -8.31
C GLY A 177 15.44 2.31 -7.53
N ALA A 178 14.15 2.62 -7.58
CA ALA A 178 13.13 1.73 -7.05
C ALA A 178 13.09 0.42 -7.86
N VAL A 179 12.95 -0.71 -7.18
CA VAL A 179 12.75 -2.03 -7.80
C VAL A 179 11.41 -2.57 -7.38
N ILE A 180 10.66 -3.10 -8.33
CA ILE A 180 9.34 -3.70 -8.14
C ILE A 180 9.37 -5.09 -8.77
N THR A 181 9.16 -6.12 -7.97
CA THR A 181 9.21 -7.51 -8.41
C THR A 181 7.87 -8.20 -8.15
N GLU A 182 7.36 -8.97 -9.10
CA GLU A 182 6.28 -9.93 -8.86
C GLU A 182 6.85 -11.34 -8.94
N VAL A 183 6.59 -12.15 -7.92
CA VAL A 183 7.03 -13.55 -7.85
C VAL A 183 5.83 -14.46 -7.70
N ASP A 184 5.89 -15.67 -8.28
CA ASP A 184 4.92 -16.71 -8.00
C ASP A 184 5.15 -17.34 -6.60
N TYR A 185 4.26 -18.23 -6.18
CA TYR A 185 4.37 -18.86 -4.85
C TYR A 185 5.59 -19.78 -4.75
N ASP A 186 6.06 -20.33 -5.88
CA ASP A 186 7.26 -21.18 -5.98
C ASP A 186 8.55 -20.36 -6.05
N LYS A 187 8.45 -19.04 -5.86
CA LYS A 187 9.57 -18.06 -5.81
C LYS A 187 10.22 -17.78 -7.16
N ASN A 188 9.54 -18.06 -8.28
CA ASN A 188 10.02 -17.63 -9.60
C ASN A 188 9.61 -16.18 -9.87
N ILE A 189 10.55 -15.37 -10.34
CA ILE A 189 10.28 -13.98 -10.75
C ILE A 189 9.49 -14.01 -12.07
N VAL A 190 8.29 -13.42 -12.06
CA VAL A 190 7.42 -13.29 -13.24
C VAL A 190 7.39 -11.88 -13.82
N LEU A 191 7.78 -10.89 -13.02
CA LEU A 191 7.94 -9.50 -13.44
C LEU A 191 9.04 -8.85 -12.58
N ASP A 192 9.92 -8.10 -13.22
CA ASP A 192 10.92 -7.28 -12.53
C ASP A 192 11.04 -5.93 -13.24
N ILE A 193 10.86 -4.84 -12.49
CA ILE A 193 10.88 -3.48 -13.00
C ILE A 193 11.90 -2.69 -12.19
N GLU A 194 12.91 -2.18 -12.87
CA GLU A 194 13.90 -1.30 -12.28
C GLU A 194 13.72 0.13 -12.79
N TYR A 195 13.76 1.08 -11.87
CA TYR A 195 13.73 2.51 -12.17
C TYR A 195 15.16 3.09 -12.14
N PRO A 196 15.40 4.19 -12.85
CA PRO A 196 16.69 4.89 -12.77
C PRO A 196 17.07 5.30 -11.35
N GLU A 197 18.37 5.37 -11.06
CA GLU A 197 18.88 5.87 -9.78
C GLU A 197 18.24 7.22 -9.42
N GLY A 198 17.87 7.40 -8.15
CA GLY A 198 17.20 8.58 -7.63
C GLY A 198 15.67 8.50 -7.61
N VAL A 199 15.05 7.60 -8.37
CA VAL A 199 13.61 7.32 -8.26
C VAL A 199 13.36 6.47 -7.02
N LYS A 200 12.39 6.86 -6.20
CA LYS A 200 12.00 6.13 -5.00
C LYS A 200 10.52 5.79 -5.03
N CYS A 201 10.19 4.61 -4.54
CA CYS A 201 8.81 4.16 -4.39
C CYS A 201 8.54 3.80 -2.92
N TYR A 202 7.53 4.44 -2.31
CA TYR A 202 7.21 4.12 -0.93
C TYR A 202 6.48 2.78 -0.82
N LYS A 203 5.49 2.56 -1.69
CA LYS A 203 4.60 1.41 -1.69
C LYS A 203 4.07 1.15 -3.10
N VAL A 204 3.91 -0.12 -3.46
CA VAL A 204 3.26 -0.53 -4.71
C VAL A 204 2.03 -1.38 -4.40
N ARG A 205 0.99 -1.22 -5.23
CA ARG A 205 -0.22 -2.04 -5.19
C ARG A 205 -0.68 -2.35 -6.60
N LYS A 206 -1.18 -3.56 -6.81
CA LYS A 206 -1.83 -4.01 -8.03
C LYS A 206 -3.30 -4.22 -7.75
N HIS A 207 -4.14 -3.56 -8.51
CA HIS A 207 -5.59 -3.66 -8.40
C HIS A 207 -6.17 -4.08 -9.75
N ASN A 208 -7.27 -4.80 -9.72
CA ASN A 208 -8.11 -4.94 -10.90
C ASN A 208 -8.77 -3.59 -11.14
N TRP A 209 -8.51 -3.03 -12.30
CA TRP A 209 -9.25 -1.87 -12.76
C TRP A 209 -10.48 -2.38 -13.48
N GLU A 210 -11.63 -2.33 -12.83
CA GLU A 210 -12.90 -2.46 -13.50
C GLU A 210 -13.20 -1.10 -14.09
N PHE A 211 -12.91 -0.95 -15.36
CA PHE A 211 -13.51 0.15 -16.10
C PHE A 211 -14.99 -0.14 -16.14
N SER A 212 -15.80 0.75 -15.63
CA SER A 212 -17.24 0.65 -15.82
C SER A 212 -17.50 0.47 -17.31
N THR A 213 -18.05 -0.66 -17.72
CA THR A 213 -18.43 -0.95 -19.11
C THR A 213 -19.55 -0.02 -19.59
N ASN A 214 -20.01 0.88 -18.74
CA ASN A 214 -20.95 1.95 -19.00
C ASN A 214 -20.26 3.27 -19.33
N LEU A 215 -19.03 3.25 -19.83
CA LEU A 215 -18.49 4.43 -20.49
C LEU A 215 -19.26 4.65 -21.79
N ILE A 216 -20.18 5.58 -21.76
CA ILE A 216 -20.95 5.99 -22.93
C ILE A 216 -20.05 6.95 -23.70
N PRO A 217 -19.63 6.61 -24.96
CA PRO A 217 -18.91 7.57 -25.78
C PRO A 217 -19.75 8.84 -25.92
N GLY A 218 -19.13 9.98 -25.63
CA GLY A 218 -19.83 11.27 -25.61
C GLY A 218 -20.35 11.73 -24.25
N ASP A 219 -20.47 10.85 -23.26
CA ASP A 219 -20.78 11.25 -21.88
C ASP A 219 -19.54 11.82 -21.20
N THR A 220 -19.27 13.09 -21.41
CA THR A 220 -18.05 13.77 -20.97
C THR A 220 -18.13 14.28 -19.54
N ASN A 221 -19.35 14.44 -19.01
CA ASN A 221 -19.60 14.91 -17.65
C ASN A 221 -19.82 13.77 -16.65
N LEU A 222 -19.99 12.50 -17.12
CA LEU A 222 -20.22 11.28 -16.33
C LEU A 222 -21.59 11.23 -15.62
N ASP A 223 -22.62 11.82 -16.21
CA ASP A 223 -23.95 11.75 -15.64
C ASP A 223 -24.81 10.60 -16.22
N SER A 224 -24.22 9.76 -17.09
CA SER A 224 -24.82 8.64 -17.80
C SER A 224 -25.80 9.03 -18.91
N ASN A 225 -25.85 10.29 -19.30
CA ASN A 225 -26.57 10.78 -20.46
C ASN A 225 -25.57 11.34 -21.48
N VAL A 226 -25.98 11.42 -22.73
CA VAL A 226 -25.24 12.14 -23.77
C VAL A 226 -26.12 13.26 -24.24
N ASP A 227 -25.82 14.49 -23.84
CA ASP A 227 -26.66 15.65 -24.10
C ASP A 227 -25.84 16.93 -24.36
N ILE A 228 -26.54 18.08 -24.40
CA ILE A 228 -25.93 19.37 -24.72
C ILE A 228 -24.83 19.78 -23.69
N PHE A 229 -24.92 19.29 -22.45
CA PHE A 229 -23.92 19.64 -21.42
C PHE A 229 -22.60 18.95 -21.69
N ASP A 230 -22.60 17.77 -22.33
CA ASP A 230 -21.41 17.09 -22.78
C ASP A 230 -20.76 17.81 -23.95
N LEU A 231 -21.57 18.27 -24.93
CA LEU A 231 -21.08 19.07 -26.03
C LEU A 231 -20.42 20.37 -25.55
N ILE A 232 -21.02 21.06 -24.58
CA ILE A 232 -20.41 22.26 -23.97
C ILE A 232 -19.07 21.91 -23.38
N LYS A 233 -18.95 20.78 -22.69
CA LYS A 233 -17.70 20.36 -22.06
C LYS A 233 -16.62 19.98 -23.06
N ILE A 234 -16.98 19.33 -24.16
CA ILE A 234 -16.08 19.06 -25.29
C ILE A 234 -15.54 20.37 -25.89
N VAL A 235 -16.43 21.34 -26.14
CA VAL A 235 -16.03 22.66 -26.67
C VAL A 235 -15.09 23.40 -25.71
N ASP A 236 -15.39 23.38 -24.40
CA ASP A 236 -14.51 23.98 -23.39
C ASP A 236 -13.11 23.37 -23.37
N TYR A 237 -13.00 22.05 -23.54
CA TYR A 237 -11.73 21.36 -23.66
C TYR A 237 -10.96 21.74 -24.92
N THR A 238 -11.63 21.91 -26.06
CA THR A 238 -11.00 22.32 -27.32
C THR A 238 -10.47 23.75 -27.27
N LEU A 239 -11.20 24.62 -26.60
CA LEU A 239 -10.81 26.04 -26.44
C LEU A 239 -9.72 26.26 -25.37
N SER A 240 -9.56 25.35 -24.45
CA SER A 240 -8.53 25.39 -23.38
C SER A 240 -7.80 24.07 -23.31
N PRO A 241 -6.98 23.71 -24.32
CA PRO A 241 -6.35 22.39 -24.37
C PRO A 241 -5.48 22.18 -23.12
N LEU A 242 -5.89 21.25 -22.28
CA LEU A 242 -5.08 20.71 -21.20
C LEU A 242 -3.89 20.00 -21.88
N SER A 243 -2.68 20.33 -21.47
CA SER A 243 -1.44 19.84 -22.04
C SER A 243 -1.22 18.31 -21.90
N ASN A 244 -2.16 17.58 -21.30
CA ASN A 244 -2.11 16.13 -21.11
C ASN A 244 -3.54 15.55 -21.10
N LEU A 245 -4.11 15.31 -22.25
CA LEU A 245 -5.25 14.41 -22.37
C LEU A 245 -4.72 12.98 -22.10
N ASP A 246 -5.16 12.36 -21.02
CA ASP A 246 -4.87 10.94 -20.79
C ASP A 246 -5.74 10.05 -21.70
N MET A 247 -5.40 8.77 -21.78
CA MET A 247 -6.11 7.78 -22.61
C MET A 247 -7.60 7.64 -22.24
N TYR A 248 -7.97 8.03 -21.01
CA TYR A 248 -9.32 8.01 -20.50
C TYR A 248 -10.18 9.15 -21.09
N HIS A 249 -9.60 10.34 -21.25
CA HIS A 249 -10.26 11.47 -21.91
C HIS A 249 -10.39 11.21 -23.41
N LEU A 250 -9.35 10.69 -24.07
CA LEU A 250 -9.39 10.33 -25.48
C LEU A 250 -10.54 9.36 -25.78
N PHE A 251 -10.70 8.28 -25.02
CA PHE A 251 -11.77 7.31 -25.25
C PHE A 251 -13.19 7.91 -25.22
N ARG A 252 -13.39 9.00 -24.49
CA ARG A 252 -14.69 9.65 -24.29
C ARG A 252 -14.95 10.78 -25.26
N PHE A 253 -13.89 11.44 -25.70
CA PHE A 253 -13.96 12.64 -26.55
C PHE A 253 -13.69 12.34 -28.01
N ASP A 254 -12.91 11.32 -28.33
CA ASP A 254 -12.65 10.84 -29.69
C ASP A 254 -13.84 10.02 -30.20
N LEU A 255 -14.86 10.72 -30.71
CA LEU A 255 -16.11 10.14 -31.15
C LEU A 255 -16.04 9.59 -32.58
N ASN A 256 -15.17 10.15 -33.40
CA ASN A 256 -14.90 9.66 -34.76
C ASN A 256 -13.91 8.46 -34.75
N LYS A 257 -13.21 8.21 -33.62
CA LYS A 257 -12.25 7.12 -33.37
C LYS A 257 -11.01 7.15 -34.27
N ASP A 258 -10.54 8.34 -34.57
CA ASP A 258 -9.33 8.51 -35.34
C ASP A 258 -8.03 8.61 -34.50
N GLY A 259 -8.19 8.64 -33.18
CA GLY A 259 -7.11 8.72 -32.18
C GLY A 259 -6.65 10.15 -31.89
N ILE A 260 -7.35 11.15 -32.41
CA ILE A 260 -7.08 12.57 -32.21
C ILE A 260 -8.34 13.18 -31.59
N PHE A 261 -8.20 14.12 -30.70
CA PHE A 261 -9.31 14.91 -30.18
C PHE A 261 -9.23 16.31 -30.80
N ASP A 262 -10.21 16.63 -31.67
CA ASP A 262 -10.27 17.90 -32.41
C ASP A 262 -11.72 18.34 -32.75
N GLU A 263 -11.85 19.27 -33.71
CA GLU A 263 -13.14 19.82 -34.13
C GLU A 263 -14.06 18.78 -34.80
N ASP A 264 -13.52 17.72 -35.37
CA ASP A 264 -14.30 16.67 -36.03
C ASP A 264 -15.08 15.83 -35.00
N ASP A 265 -14.59 15.76 -33.74
CA ASP A 265 -15.32 15.14 -32.64
C ASP A 265 -16.50 16.00 -32.17
N ILE A 266 -16.36 17.32 -32.19
CA ILE A 266 -17.45 18.26 -31.93
C ILE A 266 -18.55 18.09 -32.98
N GLU A 267 -18.18 17.97 -34.26
CA GLU A 267 -19.14 17.71 -35.33
C GLU A 267 -19.83 16.36 -35.14
N SER A 268 -19.09 15.32 -34.80
CA SER A 268 -19.59 13.99 -34.50
C SER A 268 -20.61 14.00 -33.36
N MET A 269 -20.31 14.70 -32.26
CA MET A 269 -21.21 14.89 -31.12
C MET A 269 -22.46 15.66 -31.52
N THR A 270 -22.30 16.73 -32.26
CA THR A 270 -23.41 17.56 -32.73
C THR A 270 -24.37 16.74 -33.60
N ASN A 271 -23.86 15.95 -34.51
CA ASN A 271 -24.62 15.05 -35.36
C ASN A 271 -25.36 13.97 -34.56
N GLN A 272 -24.71 13.43 -33.51
CA GLN A 272 -25.34 12.47 -32.61
C GLN A 272 -26.51 13.08 -31.86
N LEU A 273 -26.38 14.31 -31.35
CA LEU A 273 -27.44 14.99 -30.61
C LEU A 273 -28.65 15.45 -31.50
N ILE A 274 -28.38 15.82 -32.76
CA ILE A 274 -29.44 16.28 -33.69
C ILE A 274 -30.23 15.10 -34.27
N ASN A 275 -29.61 13.93 -34.43
CA ASN A 275 -30.23 12.76 -35.04
C ASN A 275 -30.84 11.78 -34.03
N PHE A 276 -31.00 12.18 -32.77
CA PHE A 276 -31.79 11.44 -31.78
C PHE A 276 -33.29 11.62 -32.09
N ASP A 277 -33.84 10.74 -32.94
CA ASP A 277 -35.31 10.49 -33.12
C ASP A 277 -35.68 9.14 -32.48
#